data_aa831ee0559664c5ff3ddda3466398f8
#
_entry.id   aa831ee0559664c5ff3ddda3466398f8
#
_cell.length_a   1.000
_cell.length_b   1.000
_cell.length_c   1.000
_cell.angle_alpha   90.00
_cell.angle_beta   90.00
_cell.angle_gamma   90.00
#
_symmetry.space_group_name_H-M   'P 1'
#
loop_
_entity.id
_entity.type
_entity.pdbx_description
1 polymer ?
#
loop_
_entity_poly.entity_id
_entity_poly.type
_entity_poly.pdbx_seq_one_letter_code
_entity_poly.pdbx_strand_id
1 'polypeptide(L)'
;MYISLLTDDYLKPSGRFTRNFVKESREAPAVFKYDGKYYMLSSGCTGWDPNVAEIAVADSIMGTWKTIGNPCTGPDADKTFYAQSTYVQPVIGKKDAYIAMFDRWKKKDLQGERLCRPRCLL
;
A
#
# COMPACT_ATOMS: atom_id res chain seq x y z
N MET A 1 6.96 -8.51 6.32
CA MET A 1 5.77 -8.90 5.50
C MET A 1 6.08 -10.17 4.72
N TYR A 2 5.11 -11.07 4.57
CA TYR A 2 5.20 -12.26 3.70
C TYR A 2 4.28 -12.07 2.49
N ILE A 3 4.77 -12.49 1.33
CA ILE A 3 3.98 -12.57 0.10
C ILE A 3 3.96 -14.05 -0.27
N SER A 4 2.77 -14.67 -0.24
CA SER A 4 2.57 -16.08 -0.53
C SER A 4 1.83 -16.26 -1.85
N LEU A 5 2.31 -17.18 -2.66
CA LEU A 5 1.58 -17.62 -3.84
C LEU A 5 0.46 -18.58 -3.42
N LEU A 6 -0.70 -18.42 -3.97
CA LEU A 6 -1.81 -19.35 -3.78
C LEU A 6 -1.71 -20.54 -4.77
N THR A 7 -2.45 -21.58 -4.50
CA THR A 7 -2.73 -22.66 -5.47
C THR A 7 -3.56 -22.13 -6.64
N ASP A 8 -3.60 -22.81 -7.78
CA ASP A 8 -4.29 -22.37 -9.00
C ASP A 8 -5.80 -22.19 -8.79
N ASP A 9 -6.38 -22.90 -7.84
CA ASP A 9 -7.77 -22.74 -7.40
C ASP A 9 -8.00 -21.60 -6.39
N TYR A 10 -6.94 -20.90 -5.98
CA TYR A 10 -6.93 -19.81 -4.97
C TYR A 10 -7.39 -20.21 -3.56
N LEU A 11 -7.54 -21.50 -3.25
CA LEU A 11 -8.13 -21.93 -1.98
C LEU A 11 -7.12 -22.08 -0.85
N LYS A 12 -5.83 -22.16 -1.13
CA LYS A 12 -4.79 -22.31 -0.10
C LYS A 12 -3.42 -21.81 -0.56
N PRO A 13 -2.51 -21.53 0.40
CA PRO A 13 -1.12 -21.23 0.06
C PRO A 13 -0.45 -22.42 -0.65
N SER A 14 0.30 -22.14 -1.72
CA SER A 14 1.03 -23.17 -2.48
C SER A 14 2.31 -23.67 -1.78
N GLY A 15 2.68 -23.08 -0.64
CA GLY A 15 3.96 -23.30 0.03
C GLY A 15 5.10 -22.41 -0.49
N ARG A 16 4.90 -21.70 -1.60
CA ARG A 16 5.87 -20.75 -2.14
C ARG A 16 5.61 -19.37 -1.55
N PHE A 17 6.62 -18.77 -0.93
CA PHE A 17 6.51 -17.42 -0.37
C PHE A 17 7.86 -16.70 -0.43
N THR A 18 7.79 -15.36 -0.32
CA THR A 18 8.94 -14.49 -0.11
C THR A 18 8.74 -13.66 1.16
N ARG A 19 9.83 -13.27 1.80
CA ARG A 19 9.82 -12.42 2.99
C ARG A 19 10.51 -11.11 2.67
N ASN A 20 9.77 -10.02 2.72
CA ASN A 20 10.24 -8.67 2.45
C ASN A 20 9.99 -7.76 3.67
N PHE A 21 10.60 -6.59 3.70
CA PHE A 21 10.45 -5.58 4.78
C PHE A 21 10.75 -6.16 6.17
N VAL A 22 11.87 -6.89 6.27
CA VAL A 22 12.30 -7.51 7.52
C VAL A 22 12.74 -6.43 8.50
N LYS A 23 12.11 -6.39 9.69
CA LYS A 23 12.30 -5.38 10.75
C LYS A 23 11.76 -3.98 10.41
N GLU A 24 11.04 -3.80 9.31
CA GLU A 24 10.44 -2.51 8.93
C GLU A 24 9.00 -2.34 9.42
N SER A 25 8.39 -3.40 9.98
CA SER A 25 7.02 -3.36 10.55
C SER A 25 6.00 -2.70 9.61
N ARG A 26 5.87 -3.25 8.39
CA ARG A 26 4.95 -2.73 7.36
C ARG A 26 3.63 -3.49 7.34
N GLU A 27 2.51 -2.77 7.12
CA GLU A 27 1.14 -3.29 7.01
C GLU A 27 0.33 -2.58 5.93
N ALA A 28 -0.92 -2.98 5.72
CA ALA A 28 -1.87 -2.42 4.76
C ALA A 28 -1.31 -2.28 3.33
N PRO A 29 -0.82 -3.38 2.71
CA PRO A 29 -0.23 -3.31 1.38
C PRO A 29 -1.30 -3.06 0.31
N ALA A 30 -1.13 -2.01 -0.51
CA ALA A 30 -1.87 -1.77 -1.74
C ALA A 30 -0.90 -1.90 -2.92
N VAL A 31 -1.07 -2.96 -3.71
CA VAL A 31 -0.15 -3.30 -4.80
C VAL A 31 -0.76 -2.95 -6.15
N PHE A 32 0.04 -2.36 -7.03
CA PHE A 32 -0.33 -2.10 -8.42
C PHE A 32 0.85 -2.36 -9.37
N LYS A 33 0.57 -2.47 -10.66
CA LYS A 33 1.59 -2.66 -11.68
C LYS A 33 1.63 -1.45 -12.61
N TYR A 34 2.83 -0.94 -12.86
CA TYR A 34 3.08 0.15 -13.77
C TYR A 34 4.42 -0.06 -14.49
N ASP A 35 4.44 0.15 -15.81
CA ASP A 35 5.63 0.02 -16.68
C ASP A 35 6.45 -1.27 -16.42
N GLY A 36 5.74 -2.41 -16.38
CA GLY A 36 6.34 -3.71 -16.17
C GLY A 36 6.79 -4.03 -14.73
N LYS A 37 6.80 -3.04 -13.83
CA LYS A 37 7.20 -3.19 -12.42
C LYS A 37 6.01 -3.24 -11.49
N TYR A 38 6.22 -3.79 -10.30
CA TYR A 38 5.24 -3.80 -9.22
C TYR A 38 5.59 -2.71 -8.20
N TYR A 39 4.57 -2.01 -7.76
CA TYR A 39 4.67 -0.99 -6.72
C TYR A 39 3.75 -1.36 -5.56
N MET A 40 4.18 -1.06 -4.35
CA MET A 40 3.43 -1.35 -3.13
C MET A 40 3.42 -0.12 -2.24
N LEU A 41 2.24 0.41 -1.96
CA LEU A 41 2.02 1.33 -0.84
C LEU A 41 1.85 0.51 0.43
N SER A 42 2.38 1.00 1.54
CA SER A 42 2.19 0.38 2.85
C SER A 42 2.33 1.41 3.95
N SER A 43 1.82 1.11 5.14
CA SER A 43 1.99 1.91 6.35
C SER A 43 2.88 1.20 7.38
N GLY A 44 3.32 1.93 8.39
CA GLY A 44 3.96 1.36 9.57
C GLY A 44 2.94 0.70 10.50
N CYS A 45 3.41 -0.22 11.38
CA CYS A 45 2.56 -0.85 12.39
C CYS A 45 2.55 -0.01 13.67
N THR A 46 1.69 1.00 13.74
CA THR A 46 1.52 1.91 14.89
C THR A 46 0.14 1.81 15.55
N GLY A 47 -0.58 0.72 15.27
CA GLY A 47 -1.95 0.53 15.71
C GLY A 47 -2.88 1.56 15.06
N TRP A 48 -3.65 2.29 15.86
CA TRP A 48 -4.58 3.31 15.37
C TRP A 48 -3.95 4.70 15.18
N ASP A 49 -2.67 4.85 15.49
CA ASP A 49 -2.00 6.15 15.35
C ASP A 49 -1.49 6.33 13.91
N PRO A 50 -1.74 7.50 13.29
CA PRO A 50 -1.33 7.75 11.91
C PRO A 50 0.20 7.76 11.79
N ASN A 51 0.69 7.25 10.68
CA ASN A 51 2.11 7.20 10.36
C ASN A 51 2.38 7.48 8.89
N VAL A 52 3.64 7.53 8.51
CA VAL A 52 4.07 7.80 7.16
C VAL A 52 3.86 6.58 6.25
N ALA A 53 3.20 6.78 5.11
CA ALA A 53 3.17 5.78 4.04
C ALA A 53 4.54 5.67 3.37
N GLU A 54 4.85 4.48 2.90
CA GLU A 54 6.00 4.24 2.03
C GLU A 54 5.57 3.53 0.76
N ILE A 55 6.25 3.88 -0.33
CA ILE A 55 6.15 3.16 -1.59
C ILE A 55 7.41 2.34 -1.81
N ALA A 56 7.23 1.11 -2.25
CA ALA A 56 8.32 0.21 -2.64
C ALA A 56 8.10 -0.30 -4.06
N VAL A 57 9.16 -0.72 -4.73
CA VAL A 57 9.17 -1.24 -6.11
C VAL A 57 9.85 -2.59 -6.18
N ALA A 58 9.35 -3.46 -7.07
CA ALA A 58 9.97 -4.74 -7.40
C ALA A 58 9.76 -5.08 -8.89
N ASP A 59 10.67 -5.86 -9.47
CA ASP A 59 10.54 -6.35 -10.85
C ASP A 59 9.54 -7.51 -10.96
N SER A 60 9.24 -8.18 -9.85
CA SER A 60 8.24 -9.23 -9.77
C SER A 60 7.57 -9.23 -8.41
N ILE A 61 6.30 -9.68 -8.36
CA ILE A 61 5.53 -9.73 -7.10
C ILE A 61 6.19 -10.59 -6.03
N MET A 62 6.87 -11.66 -6.43
CA MET A 62 7.60 -12.58 -5.56
C MET A 62 9.09 -12.23 -5.44
N GLY A 63 9.52 -11.10 -6.00
CA GLY A 63 10.90 -10.64 -5.98
C GLY A 63 11.28 -9.90 -4.72
N THR A 64 12.45 -9.26 -4.77
CA THR A 64 12.94 -8.37 -3.72
C THR A 64 12.34 -6.98 -3.91
N TRP A 65 11.71 -6.46 -2.87
CA TRP A 65 11.15 -5.13 -2.85
C TRP A 65 12.16 -4.11 -2.32
N LYS A 66 12.25 -2.97 -2.99
CA LYS A 66 13.09 -1.84 -2.60
C LYS A 66 12.21 -0.66 -2.23
N THR A 67 12.31 -0.20 -0.99
CA THR A 67 11.63 1.02 -0.52
C THR A 67 12.20 2.25 -1.21
N ILE A 68 11.31 3.09 -1.76
CA ILE A 68 11.63 4.36 -2.40
C ILE A 68 11.50 5.50 -1.38
N GLY A 69 10.44 5.48 -0.56
CA GLY A 69 10.17 6.47 0.48
C GLY A 69 8.71 6.89 0.54
N ASN A 70 8.43 8.06 1.16
CA ASN A 70 7.09 8.60 1.27
C ASN A 70 6.59 9.16 -0.07
N PRO A 71 5.50 8.64 -0.66
CA PRO A 71 4.92 9.17 -1.90
C PRO A 71 4.02 10.39 -1.68
N CYS A 72 3.69 10.71 -0.43
CA CYS A 72 2.75 11.77 -0.10
C CYS A 72 3.44 13.12 0.00
N THR A 73 2.75 14.21 -0.39
CA THR A 73 3.29 15.58 -0.37
C THR A 73 2.29 16.55 0.22
N GLY A 74 2.78 17.62 0.85
CA GLY A 74 1.98 18.69 1.45
C GLY A 74 1.80 18.53 2.97
N PRO A 75 0.94 19.37 3.59
CA PRO A 75 0.66 19.30 5.02
C PRO A 75 0.13 17.92 5.42
N ASP A 76 0.60 17.38 6.55
CA ASP A 76 0.24 16.06 7.09
C ASP A 76 0.67 14.84 6.23
N ALA A 77 1.56 15.03 5.24
CA ALA A 77 2.10 13.94 4.43
C ALA A 77 2.92 12.92 5.26
N ASP A 78 3.53 13.38 6.34
CA ASP A 78 4.24 12.56 7.33
C ASP A 78 3.33 11.64 8.16
N LYS A 79 2.02 11.89 8.11
CA LYS A 79 0.95 11.10 8.75
C LYS A 79 0.01 10.47 7.73
N THR A 80 0.37 10.49 6.46
CA THR A 80 -0.49 10.00 5.36
C THR A 80 -1.90 10.59 5.44
N PHE A 81 -2.01 11.88 5.82
CA PHE A 81 -3.30 12.60 5.97
C PHE A 81 -4.27 11.92 6.94
N TYR A 82 -3.74 11.23 7.97
CA TYR A 82 -4.49 10.44 8.97
C TYR A 82 -5.25 9.25 8.34
N ALA A 83 -4.70 8.65 7.29
CA ALA A 83 -5.34 7.57 6.54
C ALA A 83 -4.35 6.42 6.26
N GLN A 84 -4.87 5.26 5.87
CA GLN A 84 -4.09 4.07 5.54
C GLN A 84 -4.46 3.57 4.15
N SER A 85 -3.48 3.09 3.39
CA SER A 85 -3.66 2.61 2.03
C SER A 85 -4.57 1.38 1.96
N THR A 86 -5.47 1.37 0.97
CA THR A 86 -6.37 0.23 0.71
C THR A 86 -6.23 -0.28 -0.71
N TYR A 87 -6.23 0.61 -1.70
CA TYR A 87 -6.20 0.21 -3.09
C TYR A 87 -5.58 1.29 -3.98
N VAL A 88 -5.00 0.89 -5.11
CA VAL A 88 -4.56 1.79 -6.19
C VAL A 88 -5.26 1.41 -7.48
N GLN A 89 -6.14 2.28 -7.95
CA GLN A 89 -6.96 2.06 -9.13
C GLN A 89 -6.38 2.77 -10.36
N PRO A 90 -6.16 2.09 -11.48
CA PRO A 90 -5.84 2.76 -12.74
C PRO A 90 -7.03 3.58 -13.24
N VAL A 91 -6.75 4.75 -13.83
CA VAL A 91 -7.79 5.61 -14.42
C VAL A 91 -8.05 5.16 -15.86
N ILE A 92 -9.25 4.64 -16.10
CA ILE A 92 -9.65 4.16 -17.44
C ILE A 92 -9.59 5.31 -18.43
N GLY A 93 -8.97 5.06 -19.59
CA GLY A 93 -8.82 6.05 -20.66
C GLY A 93 -7.72 7.09 -20.45
N LYS A 94 -6.95 7.00 -19.38
CA LYS A 94 -5.75 7.82 -19.16
C LYS A 94 -4.52 6.95 -19.03
N LYS A 95 -3.49 7.29 -19.79
CA LYS A 95 -2.17 6.66 -19.66
C LYS A 95 -1.49 7.18 -18.38
N ASP A 96 -0.84 6.28 -17.67
CA ASP A 96 0.03 6.61 -16.53
C ASP A 96 -0.66 7.41 -15.40
N ALA A 97 -1.98 7.18 -15.22
CA ALA A 97 -2.77 7.85 -14.19
C ALA A 97 -3.44 6.84 -13.26
N TYR A 98 -3.25 7.02 -11.96
CA TYR A 98 -3.78 6.16 -10.90
C TYR A 98 -4.47 6.99 -9.82
N ILE A 99 -5.42 6.37 -9.13
CA ILE A 99 -6.07 6.93 -7.94
C ILE A 99 -5.67 6.05 -6.76
N ALA A 100 -4.87 6.57 -5.85
CA ALA A 100 -4.63 5.93 -4.57
C ALA A 100 -5.83 6.15 -3.65
N MET A 101 -6.36 5.08 -3.09
CA MET A 101 -7.51 5.08 -2.18
C MET A 101 -7.01 4.73 -0.79
N PHE A 102 -7.55 5.43 0.20
CA PHE A 102 -7.14 5.30 1.59
C PHE A 102 -8.37 5.34 2.50
N ASP A 103 -8.35 4.55 3.56
CA ASP A 103 -9.32 4.63 4.64
C ASP A 103 -8.86 5.65 5.68
N ARG A 104 -9.77 6.49 6.10
CA ARG A 104 -9.57 7.42 7.20
C ARG A 104 -10.58 7.16 8.30
N TRP A 105 -10.12 6.65 9.42
CA TRP A 105 -10.95 6.33 10.57
C TRP A 105 -10.81 7.35 11.69
N LYS A 106 -11.78 7.36 12.58
CA LYS A 106 -11.72 8.06 13.85
C LYS A 106 -11.69 7.03 14.97
N LYS A 107 -10.63 7.02 15.77
CA LYS A 107 -10.42 6.06 16.87
C LYS A 107 -11.61 5.93 17.84
N LYS A 108 -12.41 6.99 18.00
CA LYS A 108 -13.59 7.03 18.89
C LYS A 108 -14.93 6.92 18.17
N ASP A 109 -14.93 6.82 16.85
CA ASP A 109 -16.13 6.81 16.02
C ASP A 109 -15.84 6.05 14.71
N LEU A 110 -15.83 4.74 14.78
CA LEU A 110 -15.57 3.87 13.62
C LEU A 110 -16.70 3.92 12.59
N GLN A 111 -17.92 4.32 12.97
CA GLN A 111 -19.02 4.52 12.01
C GLN A 111 -18.83 5.76 11.15
N GLY A 112 -17.97 6.69 11.57
CA GLY A 112 -17.58 7.87 10.81
C GLY A 112 -16.44 7.68 9.84
N GLU A 113 -16.09 6.45 9.50
CA GLU A 113 -15.05 6.12 8.50
C GLU A 113 -15.34 6.75 7.15
N ARG A 114 -14.31 7.28 6.53
CA ARG A 114 -14.41 7.91 5.21
C ARG A 114 -13.29 7.46 4.31
N LEU A 115 -13.66 7.01 3.12
CA LEU A 115 -12.70 6.84 2.04
C LEU A 115 -12.16 8.21 1.63
N CYS A 116 -10.85 8.40 1.71
CA CYS A 116 -10.21 9.63 1.26
C CYS A 116 -9.30 9.37 0.05
N ARG A 117 -9.06 10.45 -0.70
CA ARG A 117 -8.09 10.49 -1.80
C ARG A 117 -7.01 11.50 -1.43
N PRO A 118 -5.99 11.10 -0.65
CA PRO A 118 -4.89 11.99 -0.33
C PRO A 118 -4.07 12.32 -1.57
N ARG A 119 -3.35 13.43 -1.52
CA ARG A 119 -2.41 13.82 -2.59
C ARG A 119 -1.12 13.03 -2.44
N CYS A 120 -1.09 11.83 -2.99
CA CYS A 120 0.14 11.06 -3.15
C CYS A 120 0.53 11.09 -4.63
N LEU A 121 1.82 11.32 -4.90
CA LEU A 121 2.39 11.22 -6.23
C LEU A 121 2.74 9.74 -6.47
N LEU A 122 2.00 9.08 -7.33
CA LEU A 122 2.23 7.71 -7.76
C LEU A 122 2.67 7.68 -9.21
#